data_7c0c11e08b981ce506a2e66ed0276393
#
_entry.id   7c0c11e08b981ce506a2e66ed0276393
#
_cell.length_a   1.000
_cell.length_b   1.000
_cell.length_c   1.000
_cell.angle_alpha   90.00
_cell.angle_beta   90.00
_cell.angle_gamma   90.00
#
_symmetry.space_group_name_H-M   'P 1'
#
loop_
_entity.id
_entity.type
_entity.pdbx_description
1 polymer ?
#
loop_
_entity_poly.entity_id
_entity_poly.type
_entity_poly.pdbx_seq_one_letter_code
_entity_poly.pdbx_strand_id
1 'polypeptide(L)'
;MENTNAAKMTERYIALAIGIAYLLVGLAGFIPALVSLPGTNESFVPLDESSGAYSAGFGYIFGLIPTNFLHNLVRCAVGLFGITSYSNASTARLFNRAFAISYALLAVIGLLPLGKTFFGLMPLFGYNVLLNALAAIAAAYYSIVIPAKVKGVNVAENI
;
A
#
# COMPACT_ATOMS: atom_id res chain seq x y z
N MET A 1 -28.69 7.03 -12.60
CA MET A 1 -27.70 8.13 -12.43
C MET A 1 -27.15 8.22 -11.00
N GLU A 2 -27.96 8.04 -9.98
CA GLU A 2 -27.56 8.12 -8.57
C GLU A 2 -26.48 7.09 -8.19
N ASN A 3 -26.66 5.83 -8.55
CA ASN A 3 -25.69 4.75 -8.28
C ASN A 3 -24.31 5.00 -8.91
N THR A 4 -24.27 5.65 -10.07
CA THR A 4 -23.00 5.97 -10.74
C THR A 4 -22.24 7.08 -9.99
N ASN A 5 -22.94 8.07 -9.44
CA ASN A 5 -22.34 9.13 -8.65
C ASN A 5 -21.84 8.61 -7.29
N ALA A 6 -22.61 7.74 -6.64
CA ALA A 6 -22.18 7.08 -5.41
C ALA A 6 -20.89 6.27 -5.62
N ALA A 7 -20.80 5.48 -6.70
CA ALA A 7 -19.59 4.72 -7.02
C ALA A 7 -18.37 5.62 -7.24
N LYS A 8 -18.53 6.76 -7.94
CA LYS A 8 -17.45 7.74 -8.16
C LYS A 8 -16.97 8.38 -6.85
N MET A 9 -17.90 8.69 -5.95
CA MET A 9 -17.56 9.22 -4.63
C MET A 9 -16.81 8.19 -3.79
N THR A 10 -17.25 6.93 -3.81
CA THR A 10 -16.57 5.84 -3.10
C THR A 10 -15.14 5.65 -3.57
N GLU A 11 -14.88 5.67 -4.89
CA GLU A 11 -13.52 5.60 -5.43
C GLU A 11 -12.61 6.71 -4.89
N ARG A 12 -13.12 7.93 -4.76
CA ARG A 12 -12.39 9.07 -4.20
C ARG A 12 -12.07 8.87 -2.72
N TYR A 13 -13.04 8.44 -1.91
CA TYR A 13 -12.82 8.19 -0.48
C TYR A 13 -11.86 7.03 -0.24
N ILE A 14 -11.85 5.99 -1.07
CA ILE A 14 -10.88 4.90 -0.97
C ILE A 14 -9.47 5.38 -1.29
N ALA A 15 -9.28 6.18 -2.35
CA ALA A 15 -7.98 6.77 -2.63
C ALA A 15 -7.48 7.65 -1.48
N LEU A 16 -8.36 8.46 -0.89
CA LEU A 16 -8.04 9.29 0.27
C LEU A 16 -7.66 8.44 1.49
N ALA A 17 -8.45 7.43 1.82
CA ALA A 17 -8.22 6.56 2.98
C ALA A 17 -6.89 5.80 2.87
N ILE A 18 -6.61 5.20 1.71
CA ILE A 18 -5.32 4.55 1.43
C ILE A 18 -4.19 5.59 1.50
N GLY A 19 -4.38 6.76 0.90
CA GLY A 19 -3.40 7.84 0.90
C GLY A 19 -3.04 8.28 2.31
N ILE A 20 -4.03 8.54 3.16
CA ILE A 20 -3.80 8.93 4.57
C ILE A 20 -3.10 7.81 5.34
N ALA A 21 -3.57 6.57 5.21
CA ALA A 21 -2.98 5.43 5.92
C ALA A 21 -1.50 5.23 5.56
N TYR A 22 -1.17 5.27 4.26
CA TYR A 22 0.22 5.10 3.81
C TYR A 22 1.10 6.29 4.18
N LEU A 23 0.59 7.51 4.13
CA LEU A 23 1.33 8.70 4.58
C LEU A 23 1.63 8.61 6.08
N LEU A 24 0.64 8.25 6.90
CA LEU A 24 0.84 8.14 8.35
C LEU A 24 1.85 7.03 8.71
N VAL A 25 1.75 5.86 8.08
CA VAL A 25 2.72 4.77 8.30
C VAL A 25 4.11 5.17 7.81
N GLY A 26 4.22 5.85 6.66
CA GLY A 26 5.50 6.36 6.15
C GLY A 26 6.15 7.39 7.10
N LEU A 27 5.36 8.35 7.59
CA LEU A 27 5.83 9.34 8.56
C LEU A 27 6.21 8.70 9.90
N ALA A 28 5.43 7.75 10.39
CA ALA A 28 5.74 7.01 11.63
C ALA A 28 7.10 6.32 11.55
N GLY A 29 7.46 5.80 10.37
CA GLY A 29 8.76 5.16 10.14
C GLY A 29 9.97 6.10 10.17
N PHE A 30 9.76 7.42 10.13
CA PHE A 30 10.81 8.43 10.33
C PHE A 30 10.92 8.90 11.78
N ILE A 31 10.03 8.49 12.68
CA ILE A 31 10.04 8.89 14.09
C ILE A 31 10.76 7.80 14.90
N PRO A 32 11.97 8.05 15.42
CA PRO A 32 12.76 7.03 16.13
C PRO A 32 12.02 6.40 17.32
N ALA A 33 11.20 7.19 18.04
CA ALA A 33 10.42 6.69 19.18
C ALA A 33 9.33 5.67 18.79
N LEU A 34 8.96 5.58 17.52
CA LEU A 34 7.97 4.63 16.99
C LEU A 34 8.59 3.43 16.28
N VAL A 35 9.93 3.40 16.14
CA VAL A 35 10.65 2.35 15.42
C VAL A 35 11.54 1.57 16.40
N SER A 36 11.23 0.29 16.57
CA SER A 36 12.07 -0.62 17.33
C SER A 36 13.19 -1.21 16.46
N LEU A 37 14.38 -1.31 17.01
CA LEU A 37 15.48 -2.01 16.34
C LEU A 37 15.20 -3.53 16.33
N PRO A 38 15.77 -4.28 15.35
CA PRO A 38 15.67 -5.75 15.33
C PRO A 38 16.20 -6.34 16.62
N GLY A 39 15.47 -7.29 17.20
CA GLY A 39 15.95 -8.09 18.33
C GLY A 39 17.04 -9.07 17.87
N THR A 40 17.83 -9.55 18.83
CA THR A 40 18.92 -10.52 18.59
C THR A 40 18.46 -11.86 18.00
N ASN A 41 17.16 -12.16 18.06
CA ASN A 41 16.55 -13.41 17.59
C ASN A 41 15.76 -13.26 16.27
N GLU A 42 15.74 -12.09 15.64
CA GLU A 42 15.00 -11.89 14.42
C GLU A 42 15.84 -12.26 13.19
N SER A 43 15.59 -13.46 12.69
CA SER A 43 16.33 -14.16 11.62
C SER A 43 16.16 -13.59 10.20
N PHE A 44 15.83 -12.32 10.01
CA PHE A 44 15.45 -11.81 8.68
C PHE A 44 16.19 -10.58 8.18
N VAL A 45 17.28 -10.20 8.80
CA VAL A 45 18.27 -9.35 8.14
C VAL A 45 19.29 -10.29 7.50
N PRO A 46 19.30 -10.48 6.19
CA PRO A 46 20.40 -11.18 5.54
C PRO A 46 21.71 -10.50 5.95
N LEU A 47 22.65 -11.25 6.50
CA LEU A 47 23.92 -10.71 7.00
C LEU A 47 24.76 -10.04 5.92
N ASP A 48 24.52 -10.38 4.68
CA ASP A 48 25.15 -9.81 3.47
C ASP A 48 24.48 -8.51 2.98
N GLU A 49 23.25 -8.21 3.42
CA GLU A 49 22.54 -6.95 3.10
C GLU A 49 22.66 -5.89 4.21
N SER A 50 23.49 -6.13 5.23
CA SER A 50 23.72 -5.20 6.36
C SER A 50 24.42 -3.89 5.97
N SER A 51 24.88 -3.76 4.74
CA SER A 51 25.48 -2.54 4.17
C SER A 51 24.70 -2.07 2.96
N GLY A 52 24.30 -0.79 2.92
CA GLY A 52 23.64 -0.19 1.77
C GLY A 52 22.28 0.43 2.06
N ALA A 53 21.47 0.60 1.00
CA ALA A 53 20.17 1.27 1.08
C ALA A 53 19.18 0.53 1.99
N TYR A 54 19.27 -0.79 2.08
CA TYR A 54 18.39 -1.62 2.91
C TYR A 54 18.58 -1.35 4.41
N SER A 55 19.83 -1.26 4.88
CA SER A 55 20.15 -1.06 6.31
C SER A 55 19.86 0.35 6.81
N ALA A 56 19.75 1.33 5.92
CA ALA A 56 19.49 2.70 6.29
C ALA A 56 18.13 2.86 6.98
N GLY A 57 18.14 3.05 8.31
CA GLY A 57 16.95 3.19 9.13
C GLY A 57 16.09 1.93 9.22
N PHE A 58 16.70 0.75 9.05
CA PHE A 58 15.97 -0.52 9.19
C PHE A 58 15.50 -0.72 10.63
N GLY A 59 14.24 -1.13 10.77
CA GLY A 59 13.59 -1.40 12.04
C GLY A 59 12.14 -1.82 11.86
N TYR A 60 11.37 -1.77 12.95
CA TYR A 60 9.97 -2.19 12.98
C TYR A 60 9.10 -1.09 13.56
N ILE A 61 8.23 -0.50 12.75
CA ILE A 61 7.23 0.48 13.22
C ILE A 61 6.31 -0.22 14.23
N PHE A 62 6.20 0.34 15.43
CA PHE A 62 5.50 -0.24 16.59
C PHE A 62 5.95 -1.67 16.94
N GLY A 63 7.16 -2.06 16.60
CA GLY A 63 7.67 -3.41 16.78
C GLY A 63 7.08 -4.49 15.87
N LEU A 64 6.29 -4.10 14.86
CA LEU A 64 5.51 -5.04 14.03
C LEU A 64 5.82 -4.94 12.54
N ILE A 65 5.82 -3.72 11.98
CA ILE A 65 5.88 -3.49 10.54
C ILE A 65 7.32 -3.24 10.11
N PRO A 66 7.98 -4.17 9.42
CA PRO A 66 9.34 -3.96 8.92
C PRO A 66 9.41 -2.72 8.02
N THR A 67 10.44 -1.91 8.24
CA THR A 67 10.62 -0.67 7.48
C THR A 67 12.09 -0.32 7.33
N ASN A 68 12.38 0.59 6.41
CA ASN A 68 13.66 1.29 6.27
C ASN A 68 13.41 2.67 5.68
N PHE A 69 14.47 3.46 5.53
CA PHE A 69 14.37 4.82 5.01
C PHE A 69 13.67 4.90 3.65
N LEU A 70 14.07 4.04 2.70
CA LEU A 70 13.49 4.04 1.36
C LEU A 70 12.02 3.61 1.37
N HIS A 71 11.67 2.60 2.16
CA HIS A 71 10.28 2.15 2.28
C HIS A 71 9.36 3.25 2.86
N ASN A 72 9.85 3.99 3.86
CA ASN A 72 9.12 5.12 4.44
C ASN A 72 8.91 6.23 3.41
N LEU A 73 9.95 6.55 2.62
CA LEU A 73 9.86 7.55 1.55
C LEU A 73 8.83 7.15 0.49
N VAL A 74 8.87 5.88 0.04
CA VAL A 74 7.88 5.33 -0.93
C VAL A 74 6.47 5.41 -0.36
N ARG A 75 6.26 5.03 0.91
CA ARG A 75 4.94 5.14 1.56
C ARG A 75 4.44 6.58 1.63
N CYS A 76 5.30 7.53 1.97
CA CYS A 76 4.93 8.95 1.97
C CYS A 76 4.55 9.42 0.56
N ALA A 77 5.32 9.09 -0.46
CA ALA A 77 5.02 9.46 -1.84
C ALA A 77 3.67 8.87 -2.30
N VAL A 78 3.46 7.57 -2.10
CA VAL A 78 2.20 6.89 -2.43
C VAL A 78 1.04 7.49 -1.64
N GLY A 79 1.25 7.81 -0.36
CA GLY A 79 0.26 8.48 0.47
C GLY A 79 -0.17 9.83 -0.09
N LEU A 80 0.78 10.67 -0.48
CA LEU A 80 0.50 11.97 -1.11
C LEU A 80 -0.24 11.80 -2.44
N PHE A 81 0.15 10.85 -3.30
CA PHE A 81 -0.58 10.57 -4.54
C PHE A 81 -2.02 10.13 -4.28
N GLY A 82 -2.27 9.29 -3.25
CA GLY A 82 -3.62 8.89 -2.88
C GLY A 82 -4.49 10.07 -2.43
N ILE A 83 -3.94 10.94 -1.58
CA ILE A 83 -4.63 12.14 -1.08
C ILE A 83 -4.96 13.10 -2.23
N THR A 84 -3.98 13.41 -3.09
CA THR A 84 -4.20 14.33 -4.23
C THR A 84 -5.20 13.76 -5.24
N SER A 85 -5.25 12.44 -5.38
CA SER A 85 -6.19 11.75 -6.27
C SER A 85 -7.65 11.88 -5.83
N TYR A 86 -7.92 12.24 -4.57
CA TYR A 86 -9.28 12.51 -4.08
C TYR A 86 -9.98 13.64 -4.84
N SER A 87 -9.25 14.60 -5.40
CA SER A 87 -9.81 15.77 -6.11
C SER A 87 -10.69 15.40 -7.30
N ASN A 88 -10.40 14.29 -7.99
CA ASN A 88 -11.07 13.90 -9.23
C ASN A 88 -11.36 12.38 -9.28
N ALA A 89 -12.58 12.00 -9.66
CA ALA A 89 -12.98 10.59 -9.72
C ALA A 89 -12.17 9.76 -10.73
N SER A 90 -11.70 10.36 -11.82
CA SER A 90 -10.87 9.68 -12.82
C SER A 90 -9.48 9.39 -12.27
N THR A 91 -8.85 10.37 -11.62
CA THR A 91 -7.53 10.20 -11.00
C THR A 91 -7.60 9.24 -9.81
N ALA A 92 -8.66 9.29 -8.99
CA ALA A 92 -8.89 8.35 -7.90
C ALA A 92 -9.00 6.90 -8.41
N ARG A 93 -9.76 6.69 -9.50
CA ARG A 93 -9.85 5.37 -10.13
C ARG A 93 -8.52 4.89 -10.66
N LEU A 94 -7.77 5.75 -11.35
CA LEU A 94 -6.44 5.41 -11.86
C LEU A 94 -5.50 5.04 -10.72
N PHE A 95 -5.44 5.87 -9.67
CA PHE A 95 -4.66 5.59 -8.48
C PHE A 95 -5.03 4.25 -7.85
N ASN A 96 -6.31 4.01 -7.55
CA ASN A 96 -6.76 2.79 -6.90
C ASN A 96 -6.43 1.55 -7.72
N ARG A 97 -6.58 1.59 -9.06
CA ARG A 97 -6.24 0.45 -9.94
C ARG A 97 -4.75 0.20 -10.01
N ALA A 98 -3.95 1.24 -10.20
CA ALA A 98 -2.50 1.14 -10.21
C ALA A 98 -1.99 0.63 -8.86
N PHE A 99 -2.51 1.18 -7.76
CA PHE A 99 -2.21 0.75 -6.41
C PHE A 99 -2.57 -0.73 -6.20
N ALA A 100 -3.79 -1.14 -6.57
CA ALA A 100 -4.25 -2.52 -6.41
C ALA A 100 -3.31 -3.52 -7.11
N ILE A 101 -2.94 -3.25 -8.36
CA ILE A 101 -2.04 -4.11 -9.13
C ILE A 101 -0.65 -4.13 -8.51
N SER A 102 -0.06 -2.97 -8.26
CA SER A 102 1.31 -2.87 -7.74
C SER A 102 1.44 -3.50 -6.36
N TYR A 103 0.51 -3.23 -5.45
CA TYR A 103 0.56 -3.74 -4.08
C TYR A 103 0.16 -5.22 -3.95
N ALA A 104 -0.68 -5.73 -4.84
CA ALA A 104 -0.89 -7.17 -4.97
C ALA A 104 0.40 -7.88 -5.40
N LEU A 105 1.12 -7.34 -6.39
CA LEU A 105 2.41 -7.86 -6.81
C LEU A 105 3.45 -7.79 -5.69
N LEU A 106 3.54 -6.67 -4.97
CA LEU A 106 4.44 -6.53 -3.82
C LEU A 106 4.12 -7.52 -2.69
N ALA A 107 2.83 -7.79 -2.44
CA ALA A 107 2.43 -8.80 -1.47
C ALA A 107 2.89 -10.22 -1.89
N VAL A 108 2.71 -10.57 -3.18
CA VAL A 108 3.19 -11.86 -3.71
C VAL A 108 4.71 -11.94 -3.66
N ILE A 109 5.42 -10.89 -4.09
CA ILE A 109 6.89 -10.84 -4.06
C ILE A 109 7.40 -11.00 -2.61
N GLY A 110 6.75 -10.36 -1.64
CA GLY A 110 7.12 -10.44 -0.22
C GLY A 110 6.96 -11.84 0.40
N LEU A 111 6.15 -12.73 -0.21
CA LEU A 111 6.04 -14.14 0.17
C LEU A 111 7.20 -14.99 -0.38
N LEU A 112 7.83 -14.56 -1.45
CA LEU A 112 8.91 -15.31 -2.09
C LEU A 112 10.23 -15.12 -1.33
N PRO A 113 11.03 -16.17 -1.11
CA PRO A 113 12.29 -16.07 -0.38
C PRO A 113 13.24 -14.98 -0.90
N LEU A 114 13.39 -14.88 -2.22
CA LEU A 114 14.26 -13.89 -2.88
C LEU A 114 13.64 -12.49 -2.96
N GLY A 115 12.32 -12.37 -2.74
CA GLY A 115 11.59 -11.11 -2.83
C GLY A 115 11.43 -10.38 -1.50
N LYS A 116 11.77 -11.01 -0.38
CA LYS A 116 11.54 -10.47 0.97
C LYS A 116 12.17 -9.09 1.20
N THR A 117 13.32 -8.85 0.62
CA THR A 117 14.06 -7.57 0.75
C THR A 117 13.88 -6.65 -0.45
N PHE A 118 13.03 -7.04 -1.41
CA PHE A 118 12.89 -6.34 -2.68
C PHE A 118 14.25 -6.00 -3.30
N PHE A 119 15.05 -7.06 -3.54
CA PHE A 119 16.40 -6.94 -4.10
C PHE A 119 17.36 -6.08 -3.27
N GLY A 120 17.26 -6.11 -1.95
CA GLY A 120 18.11 -5.33 -1.06
C GLY A 120 17.74 -3.85 -0.95
N LEU A 121 16.50 -3.47 -1.33
CA LEU A 121 16.03 -2.09 -1.28
C LEU A 121 15.09 -1.82 -0.11
N MET A 122 14.07 -2.67 0.08
CA MET A 122 13.00 -2.45 1.05
C MET A 122 12.51 -3.77 1.65
N PRO A 123 12.14 -3.81 2.93
CA PRO A 123 11.53 -5.00 3.53
C PRO A 123 10.09 -5.18 3.04
N LEU A 124 9.79 -6.30 2.37
CA LEU A 124 8.44 -6.66 1.93
C LEU A 124 7.81 -7.79 2.74
N PHE A 125 8.53 -8.40 3.69
CA PHE A 125 8.10 -9.55 4.48
C PHE A 125 7.24 -9.14 5.70
N GLY A 126 6.77 -10.15 6.44
CA GLY A 126 6.02 -9.98 7.68
C GLY A 126 4.70 -9.25 7.48
N TYR A 127 4.38 -8.32 8.37
CA TYR A 127 3.14 -7.54 8.29
C TYR A 127 3.01 -6.68 7.03
N ASN A 128 4.11 -6.41 6.31
CA ASN A 128 4.03 -5.71 5.02
C ASN A 128 3.23 -6.51 3.99
N VAL A 129 3.39 -7.84 3.97
CA VAL A 129 2.61 -8.70 3.06
C VAL A 129 1.12 -8.55 3.33
N LEU A 130 0.72 -8.63 4.61
CA LEU A 130 -0.68 -8.49 5.01
C LEU A 130 -1.25 -7.12 4.68
N LEU A 131 -0.53 -6.05 5.03
CA LEU A 131 -0.95 -4.67 4.75
C LEU A 131 -1.09 -4.41 3.25
N ASN A 132 -0.10 -4.84 2.45
CA ASN A 132 -0.13 -4.69 1.01
C ASN A 132 -1.29 -5.48 0.39
N ALA A 133 -1.53 -6.73 0.83
CA ALA A 133 -2.62 -7.56 0.33
C ALA A 133 -3.99 -6.96 0.66
N LEU A 134 -4.23 -6.58 1.92
CA LEU A 134 -5.52 -6.01 2.35
C LEU A 134 -5.82 -4.68 1.65
N ALA A 135 -4.83 -3.80 1.54
CA ALA A 135 -4.99 -2.53 0.85
C ALA A 135 -5.22 -2.71 -0.66
N ALA A 136 -4.51 -3.65 -1.30
CA ALA A 136 -4.72 -4.00 -2.71
C ALA A 136 -6.11 -4.56 -2.97
N ILE A 137 -6.61 -5.46 -2.10
CA ILE A 137 -7.96 -6.03 -2.19
C ILE A 137 -9.01 -4.92 -2.08
N ALA A 138 -8.89 -4.03 -1.09
CA ALA A 138 -9.81 -2.91 -0.93
C ALA A 138 -9.81 -2.00 -2.17
N ALA A 139 -8.63 -1.62 -2.66
CA ALA A 139 -8.50 -0.79 -3.85
C ALA A 139 -9.10 -1.46 -5.09
N ALA A 140 -8.85 -2.76 -5.31
CA ALA A 140 -9.41 -3.52 -6.42
C ALA A 140 -10.94 -3.61 -6.33
N TYR A 141 -11.47 -3.94 -5.17
CA TYR A 141 -12.90 -4.10 -4.96
C TYR A 141 -13.66 -2.82 -5.32
N TYR A 142 -13.24 -1.69 -4.80
CA TYR A 142 -13.93 -0.42 -4.99
C TYR A 142 -13.65 0.25 -6.34
N SER A 143 -12.56 -0.07 -7.02
CA SER A 143 -12.24 0.54 -8.33
C SER A 143 -12.54 -0.35 -9.54
N ILE A 144 -12.79 -1.64 -9.33
CA ILE A 144 -13.06 -2.60 -10.41
C ILE A 144 -14.43 -3.24 -10.23
N VAL A 145 -14.68 -3.87 -9.04
CA VAL A 145 -15.87 -4.70 -8.82
C VAL A 145 -17.13 -3.84 -8.70
N ILE A 146 -17.10 -2.80 -7.85
CA ILE A 146 -18.27 -1.93 -7.66
C ILE A 146 -18.68 -1.20 -8.93
N PRO A 147 -17.77 -0.54 -9.68
CA PRO A 147 -18.13 0.09 -10.95
C PRO A 147 -18.67 -0.87 -12.00
N ALA A 148 -18.17 -2.10 -12.05
CA ALA A 148 -18.68 -3.12 -12.97
C ALA A 148 -20.11 -3.53 -12.64
N LYS A 149 -20.44 -3.73 -11.35
CA LYS A 149 -21.80 -4.03 -10.88
C LYS A 149 -22.78 -2.92 -11.22
N VAL A 150 -22.41 -1.65 -10.97
CA VAL A 150 -23.24 -0.49 -11.27
C VAL A 150 -23.54 -0.37 -12.77
N LYS A 151 -22.55 -0.66 -13.64
CA LYS A 151 -22.77 -0.69 -15.08
C LYS A 151 -23.75 -1.79 -15.49
N GLY A 152 -23.61 -2.98 -14.93
CA GLY A 152 -24.50 -4.12 -15.23
C GLY A 152 -25.96 -3.84 -14.87
N VAL A 153 -26.22 -3.21 -13.72
CA VAL A 153 -27.58 -2.81 -13.30
C VAL A 153 -28.18 -1.79 -14.27
N ASN A 154 -27.41 -0.75 -14.62
CA ASN A 154 -27.92 0.29 -15.54
C ASN A 154 -28.22 -0.26 -16.96
N VAL A 155 -27.53 -1.28 -17.42
CA VAL A 155 -27.85 -1.95 -18.69
C VAL A 155 -29.13 -2.76 -18.59
N ALA A 156 -29.35 -3.47 -17.49
CA ALA A 156 -30.56 -4.27 -17.27
C ALA A 156 -31.84 -3.43 -17.11
N GLU A 157 -31.72 -2.22 -16.56
CA GLU A 157 -32.84 -1.28 -16.41
C GLU A 157 -33.27 -0.59 -17.72
N ASN A 158 -32.42 -0.62 -18.75
CA ASN A 158 -32.66 0.03 -20.05
C ASN A 158 -33.08 -0.96 -21.16
N ILE A 159 -33.34 -2.22 -20.84
CA ILE A 159 -33.88 -3.27 -21.72
C ILE A 159 -35.35 -3.54 -21.36
#